data_417c910b806e283d1e9549d76605d650
#
_entry.id   417c910b806e283d1e9549d76605d650
#
_cell.length_a   1.000
_cell.length_b   1.000
_cell.length_c   1.000
_cell.angle_alpha   90.00
_cell.angle_beta   90.00
_cell.angle_gamma   90.00
#
_symmetry.space_group_name_H-M   'P 1'
#
loop_
_entity.id
_entity.type
_entity.pdbx_description
1 polymer ?
#
loop_
_entity_poly.entity_id
_entity_poly.type
_entity_poly.pdbx_seq_one_letter_code
_entity_poly.pdbx_strand_id
1 'polypeptide(L)'
;MGEIKRGLPFFTFHFSFFIFHFSFKAMRLLAIDYGQKRTGLAVSDTLQLIANGLATVATKDLEAFVLDYVSREPVERIIVGQPRQMNGEDSENMRRITPFVNRLRKLLPAIPVELFDERFTSVLAHRAMLESGIGRKARQNKALVDEISATIILQGWMEARHP
;
A
#
# COMPACT_ATOMS: atom_id res chain seq x y z
N MET A 1 34.28 -43.45 -62.17
CA MET A 1 32.84 -43.44 -61.94
C MET A 1 32.64 -43.38 -60.42
N GLY A 2 32.56 -42.17 -59.89
CA GLY A 2 32.54 -41.89 -58.44
C GLY A 2 31.47 -40.91 -58.13
N GLU A 3 30.49 -41.34 -57.37
CA GLU A 3 29.39 -40.51 -56.91
C GLU A 3 29.82 -39.55 -55.79
N ILE A 4 29.59 -38.30 -55.97
CA ILE A 4 29.79 -37.23 -54.99
C ILE A 4 28.50 -37.15 -54.18
N LYS A 5 28.50 -37.69 -52.95
CA LYS A 5 27.45 -37.40 -51.92
C LYS A 5 27.74 -36.09 -51.26
N ARG A 6 27.01 -35.04 -51.64
CA ARG A 6 27.00 -33.78 -50.93
C ARG A 6 26.10 -33.93 -49.70
N GLY A 7 26.72 -34.04 -48.51
CA GLY A 7 26.04 -33.90 -47.26
C GLY A 7 25.69 -32.46 -46.95
N LEU A 8 24.43 -32.13 -46.84
CA LEU A 8 23.94 -30.83 -46.31
C LEU A 8 24.22 -30.76 -44.82
N PRO A 9 24.74 -29.65 -44.30
CA PRO A 9 24.86 -29.49 -42.86
C PRO A 9 23.46 -29.22 -42.27
N PHE A 10 23.07 -30.09 -41.35
CA PHE A 10 21.95 -29.88 -40.50
C PHE A 10 22.25 -28.70 -39.56
N PHE A 11 21.69 -27.52 -39.91
CA PHE A 11 21.64 -26.40 -39.00
C PHE A 11 20.57 -26.68 -37.93
N THR A 12 21.01 -27.24 -36.83
CA THR A 12 20.16 -27.30 -35.62
C THR A 12 20.01 -25.91 -35.06
N PHE A 13 18.89 -25.25 -35.40
CA PHE A 13 18.47 -24.02 -34.80
C PHE A 13 18.09 -24.31 -33.34
N HIS A 14 19.02 -24.09 -32.43
CA HIS A 14 18.71 -24.07 -30.99
C HIS A 14 17.91 -22.81 -30.72
N PHE A 15 16.58 -22.93 -30.81
CA PHE A 15 15.66 -21.93 -30.32
C PHE A 15 15.71 -21.97 -28.80
N SER A 16 16.68 -21.23 -28.22
CA SER A 16 16.77 -21.01 -26.79
C SER A 16 15.56 -20.17 -26.41
N PHE A 17 14.50 -20.83 -26.00
CA PHE A 17 13.30 -20.19 -25.47
C PHE A 17 13.70 -19.59 -24.11
N PHE A 18 14.19 -18.35 -24.15
CA PHE A 18 14.45 -17.57 -22.94
C PHE A 18 13.09 -17.22 -22.35
N ILE A 19 12.54 -18.15 -21.56
CA ILE A 19 11.35 -17.88 -20.75
C ILE A 19 11.78 -16.84 -19.73
N PHE A 20 11.51 -15.58 -20.07
CA PHE A 20 11.58 -14.50 -19.11
C PHE A 20 10.49 -14.78 -18.08
N HIS A 21 10.87 -15.46 -17.00
CA HIS A 21 10.02 -15.58 -15.83
C HIS A 21 9.83 -14.18 -15.27
N PHE A 22 8.86 -13.45 -15.80
CA PHE A 22 8.31 -12.27 -15.17
C PHE A 22 7.55 -12.78 -13.95
N SER A 23 8.29 -13.00 -12.86
CA SER A 23 7.70 -13.31 -11.58
C SER A 23 6.91 -12.07 -11.17
N PHE A 24 5.63 -12.05 -11.49
CA PHE A 24 4.69 -11.08 -10.95
C PHE A 24 4.70 -11.29 -9.44
N LYS A 25 5.61 -10.60 -8.75
CA LYS A 25 5.68 -10.67 -7.31
C LYS A 25 4.42 -9.98 -6.81
N ALA A 26 3.42 -10.76 -6.47
CA ALA A 26 2.19 -10.27 -5.87
C ALA A 26 2.55 -9.51 -4.59
N MET A 27 2.40 -8.19 -4.60
CA MET A 27 2.81 -7.30 -3.50
C MET A 27 1.61 -6.53 -2.98
N ARG A 28 1.61 -6.25 -1.69
CA ARG A 28 0.56 -5.51 -1.01
C ARG A 28 0.82 -4.01 -1.03
N LEU A 29 -0.24 -3.25 -0.86
CA LEU A 29 -0.19 -1.83 -0.50
C LEU A 29 -0.40 -1.73 1.02
N LEU A 30 0.32 -0.86 1.69
CA LEU A 30 0.17 -0.59 3.12
C LEU A 30 -0.26 0.86 3.31
N ALA A 31 -1.39 1.10 3.97
CA ALA A 31 -1.85 2.44 4.31
C ALA A 31 -1.69 2.74 5.80
N ILE A 32 -1.42 3.99 6.12
CA ILE A 32 -1.16 4.51 7.47
C ILE A 32 -2.02 5.75 7.71
N ASP A 33 -2.93 5.68 8.67
CA ASP A 33 -3.62 6.83 9.25
C ASP A 33 -2.89 7.27 10.52
N TYR A 34 -1.99 8.26 10.38
CA TYR A 34 -1.08 8.67 11.43
C TYR A 34 -1.77 9.56 12.46
N GLY A 35 -2.10 9.01 13.61
CA GLY A 35 -2.61 9.74 14.76
C GLY A 35 -1.54 10.12 15.78
N GLN A 36 -1.87 11.04 16.69
CA GLN A 36 -0.94 11.53 17.71
C GLN A 36 -0.55 10.45 18.74
N LYS A 37 -1.48 9.63 19.17
CA LYS A 37 -1.30 8.60 20.20
C LYS A 37 -1.38 7.19 19.63
N ARG A 38 -2.20 6.98 18.63
CA ARG A 38 -2.45 5.73 17.95
C ARG A 38 -2.46 5.97 16.46
N THR A 39 -2.08 4.97 15.72
CA THR A 39 -2.02 4.96 14.26
C THR A 39 -2.77 3.74 13.76
N GLY A 40 -3.73 3.94 12.87
CA GLY A 40 -4.41 2.89 12.15
C GLY A 40 -3.61 2.44 10.94
N LEU A 41 -3.66 1.14 10.66
CA LEU A 41 -3.01 0.54 9.48
C LEU A 41 -4.02 -0.30 8.71
N ALA A 42 -3.90 -0.27 7.40
CA ALA A 42 -4.67 -1.10 6.48
C ALA A 42 -3.76 -1.66 5.40
N VAL A 43 -4.17 -2.77 4.81
CA VAL A 43 -3.39 -3.47 3.79
C VAL A 43 -4.30 -3.97 2.67
N SER A 44 -3.79 -3.96 1.43
CA SER A 44 -4.49 -4.61 0.33
C SER A 44 -4.27 -6.12 0.31
N ASP A 45 -5.12 -6.85 -0.41
CA ASP A 45 -4.74 -8.16 -0.92
C ASP A 45 -3.55 -8.04 -1.90
N THR A 46 -2.97 -9.18 -2.27
CA THR A 46 -1.80 -9.22 -3.17
C THR A 46 -2.12 -8.86 -4.62
N LEU A 47 -3.40 -8.86 -4.99
CA LEU A 47 -3.90 -8.38 -6.29
C LEU A 47 -4.26 -6.89 -6.27
N GLN A 48 -4.17 -6.26 -5.10
CA GLN A 48 -4.49 -4.84 -4.89
C GLN A 48 -5.92 -4.46 -5.29
N LEU A 49 -6.89 -5.34 -4.98
CA LEU A 49 -8.30 -5.17 -5.30
C LEU A 49 -9.14 -4.74 -4.08
N ILE A 50 -8.76 -5.20 -2.89
CA ILE A 50 -9.53 -5.02 -1.65
C ILE A 50 -8.64 -4.44 -0.56
N ALA A 51 -9.11 -3.38 0.08
CA ALA A 51 -8.49 -2.81 1.28
C ALA A 51 -9.09 -3.42 2.55
N ASN A 52 -8.24 -3.85 3.49
CA ASN A 52 -8.63 -4.43 4.77
C ASN A 52 -7.88 -3.74 5.93
N GLY A 53 -8.56 -3.58 7.07
CA GLY A 53 -7.90 -3.17 8.30
C GLY A 53 -6.83 -4.19 8.71
N LEU A 54 -5.66 -3.71 9.13
CA LEU A 54 -4.55 -4.55 9.55
C LEU A 54 -4.35 -4.53 11.06
N ALA A 55 -4.20 -3.34 11.62
CA ALA A 55 -3.96 -3.15 13.05
C ALA A 55 -4.10 -1.69 13.46
N THR A 56 -4.27 -1.46 14.76
CA THR A 56 -4.03 -0.16 15.39
C THR A 56 -2.89 -0.31 16.40
N VAL A 57 -1.86 0.50 16.26
CA VAL A 57 -0.67 0.47 17.10
C VAL A 57 -0.48 1.80 17.84
N ALA A 58 0.24 1.79 18.96
CA ALA A 58 0.70 3.03 19.57
C ALA A 58 1.66 3.75 18.60
N THR A 59 1.48 5.04 18.37
CA THR A 59 2.27 5.79 17.38
C THR A 59 3.78 5.75 17.68
N LYS A 60 4.17 5.63 18.94
CA LYS A 60 5.58 5.46 19.33
C LYS A 60 6.20 4.15 18.82
N ASP A 61 5.38 3.12 18.60
CA ASP A 61 5.82 1.78 18.18
C ASP A 61 5.62 1.57 16.67
N LEU A 62 5.05 2.56 15.96
CA LEU A 62 4.67 2.48 14.55
C LEU A 62 5.85 2.14 13.64
N GLU A 63 7.00 2.79 13.82
CA GLU A 63 8.18 2.59 12.97
C GLU A 63 8.68 1.14 13.08
N ALA A 64 8.79 0.62 14.30
CA ALA A 64 9.19 -0.77 14.52
C ALA A 64 8.18 -1.76 13.92
N PHE A 65 6.88 -1.48 14.06
CA PHE A 65 5.82 -2.30 13.47
C PHE A 65 5.92 -2.34 11.94
N VAL A 66 6.09 -1.17 11.28
CA VAL A 66 6.20 -1.09 9.81
C VAL A 66 7.42 -1.85 9.33
N LEU A 67 8.60 -1.67 9.96
CA LEU A 67 9.83 -2.37 9.59
C LEU A 67 9.69 -3.90 9.73
N ASP A 68 9.10 -4.36 10.83
CA ASP A 68 8.81 -5.79 11.03
C ASP A 68 7.83 -6.32 9.98
N TYR A 69 6.75 -5.58 9.69
CA TYR A 69 5.76 -5.98 8.71
C TYR A 69 6.36 -6.15 7.31
N VAL A 70 7.10 -5.16 6.81
CA VAL A 70 7.69 -5.20 5.46
C VAL A 70 8.83 -6.23 5.35
N SER A 71 9.40 -6.67 6.45
CA SER A 71 10.39 -7.75 6.46
C SER A 71 9.75 -9.13 6.20
N ARG A 72 8.47 -9.30 6.54
CA ARG A 72 7.72 -10.55 6.44
C ARG A 72 6.79 -10.60 5.23
N GLU A 73 6.23 -9.46 4.86
CA GLU A 73 5.25 -9.34 3.79
C GLU A 73 5.79 -8.49 2.63
N PRO A 74 5.61 -8.93 1.38
CA PRO A 74 6.04 -8.13 0.23
C PRO A 74 5.13 -6.91 0.07
N VAL A 75 5.66 -5.74 0.35
CA VAL A 75 4.97 -4.45 0.22
C VAL A 75 5.54 -3.69 -0.97
N GLU A 76 4.67 -3.29 -1.92
CA GLU A 76 5.05 -2.50 -3.08
C GLU A 76 5.19 -1.02 -2.73
N ARG A 77 4.30 -0.51 -1.87
CA ARG A 77 4.17 0.92 -1.57
C ARG A 77 3.53 1.16 -0.22
N ILE A 78 3.94 2.24 0.43
CA ILE A 78 3.34 2.74 1.66
C ILE A 78 2.62 4.03 1.36
N ILE A 79 1.34 4.13 1.72
CA ILE A 79 0.47 5.29 1.56
C ILE A 79 0.23 5.90 2.94
N VAL A 80 0.56 7.16 3.15
CA VAL A 80 0.31 7.86 4.41
C VAL A 80 -0.73 8.93 4.20
N GLY A 81 -1.79 8.91 4.99
CA GLY A 81 -2.84 9.93 4.95
C GLY A 81 -2.27 11.33 5.20
N GLN A 82 -2.66 12.28 4.36
CA GLN A 82 -2.31 13.69 4.50
C GLN A 82 -3.54 14.49 4.90
N PRO A 83 -3.73 14.76 6.20
CA PRO A 83 -4.84 15.58 6.63
C PRO A 83 -4.62 17.04 6.19
N ARG A 84 -5.54 17.58 5.40
CA ARG A 84 -5.56 18.98 4.99
C ARG A 84 -6.76 19.71 5.55
N GLN A 85 -6.61 21.00 5.82
CA GLN A 85 -7.72 21.87 6.17
C GLN A 85 -8.61 22.15 4.95
N MET A 86 -9.84 22.62 5.17
CA MET A 86 -10.78 22.97 4.10
C MET A 86 -10.24 24.05 3.15
N ASN A 87 -9.37 24.93 3.65
CA ASN A 87 -8.69 25.97 2.86
C ASN A 87 -7.49 25.43 2.05
N GLY A 88 -7.19 24.12 2.14
CA GLY A 88 -6.09 23.48 1.42
C GLY A 88 -4.72 23.55 2.11
N GLU A 89 -4.63 24.22 3.27
CA GLU A 89 -3.42 24.25 4.07
C GLU A 89 -3.18 22.92 4.80
N ASP A 90 -1.93 22.63 5.11
CA ASP A 90 -1.56 21.47 5.90
C ASP A 90 -2.14 21.57 7.32
N SER A 91 -2.68 20.47 7.82
CA SER A 91 -3.11 20.42 9.21
C SER A 91 -1.92 20.44 10.17
N GLU A 92 -2.16 20.85 11.42
CA GLU A 92 -1.10 20.84 12.45
C GLU A 92 -0.44 19.46 12.61
N ASN A 93 -1.16 18.39 12.31
CA ASN A 93 -0.64 17.02 12.40
C ASN A 93 0.48 16.75 11.36
N MET A 94 0.53 17.48 10.26
CA MET A 94 1.60 17.36 9.26
C MET A 94 3.00 17.63 9.82
N ARG A 95 3.12 18.44 10.86
CA ARG A 95 4.40 18.66 11.58
C ARG A 95 4.98 17.38 12.18
N ARG A 96 4.12 16.38 12.47
CA ARG A 96 4.51 15.05 12.97
C ARG A 96 4.64 14.03 11.86
N ILE A 97 3.75 14.08 10.87
CA ILE A 97 3.72 13.15 9.72
C ILE A 97 4.98 13.32 8.86
N THR A 98 5.35 14.55 8.53
CA THR A 98 6.48 14.82 7.62
C THR A 98 7.81 14.22 8.12
N PRO A 99 8.23 14.40 9.40
CA PRO A 99 9.43 13.75 9.91
C PRO A 99 9.35 12.21 9.88
N PHE A 100 8.19 11.64 10.18
CA PHE A 100 7.97 10.19 10.13
C PHE A 100 8.13 9.66 8.70
N VAL A 101 7.46 10.27 7.72
CA VAL A 101 7.57 9.90 6.30
C VAL A 101 9.01 9.98 5.82
N ASN A 102 9.73 11.05 6.18
CA ASN A 102 11.13 11.22 5.81
C ASN A 102 12.04 10.15 6.43
N ARG A 103 11.76 9.70 7.64
CA ARG A 103 12.49 8.57 8.26
C ARG A 103 12.19 7.26 7.54
N LEU A 104 10.92 6.96 7.26
CA LEU A 104 10.56 5.74 6.51
C LEU A 104 11.23 5.68 5.14
N ARG A 105 11.28 6.80 4.41
CA ARG A 105 11.98 6.88 3.11
C ARG A 105 13.46 6.56 3.21
N LYS A 106 14.11 6.94 4.31
CA LYS A 106 15.52 6.62 4.56
C LYS A 106 15.74 5.16 4.96
N LEU A 107 14.84 4.60 5.78
CA LEU A 107 14.92 3.23 6.27
C LEU A 107 14.51 2.20 5.22
N LEU A 108 13.60 2.58 4.32
CA LEU A 108 13.01 1.71 3.30
C LEU A 108 13.21 2.30 1.89
N PRO A 109 14.45 2.50 1.40
CA PRO A 109 14.70 3.18 0.13
C PRO A 109 14.13 2.44 -1.09
N ALA A 110 13.89 1.15 -0.97
CA ALA A 110 13.30 0.32 -2.02
C ALA A 110 11.76 0.37 -2.08
N ILE A 111 11.10 0.90 -1.04
CA ILE A 111 9.63 0.97 -0.95
C ILE A 111 9.21 2.44 -1.04
N PRO A 112 8.51 2.86 -2.11
CA PRO A 112 7.99 4.22 -2.21
C PRO A 112 7.03 4.55 -1.06
N VAL A 113 7.20 5.74 -0.44
CA VAL A 113 6.30 6.26 0.58
C VAL A 113 5.65 7.54 0.05
N GLU A 114 4.32 7.49 -0.13
CA GLU A 114 3.51 8.57 -0.70
C GLU A 114 2.56 9.16 0.33
N LEU A 115 2.33 10.47 0.22
CA LEU A 115 1.26 11.16 0.94
C LEU A 115 0.00 11.17 0.07
N PHE A 116 -1.14 10.88 0.68
CA PHE A 116 -2.44 10.89 0.00
C PHE A 116 -3.39 11.86 0.69
N ASP A 117 -3.94 12.81 -0.07
CA ASP A 117 -4.83 13.85 0.43
C ASP A 117 -6.19 13.27 0.83
N GLU A 118 -6.50 13.31 2.13
CA GLU A 118 -7.72 12.74 2.71
C GLU A 118 -9.00 13.49 2.31
N ARG A 119 -8.90 14.70 1.76
CA ARG A 119 -10.10 15.45 1.33
C ARG A 119 -10.91 14.73 0.26
N PHE A 120 -10.26 13.86 -0.51
CA PHE A 120 -10.94 13.06 -1.55
C PHE A 120 -11.70 11.85 -0.97
N THR A 121 -11.43 11.47 0.28
CA THR A 121 -11.97 10.26 0.90
C THR A 121 -12.95 10.53 2.03
N SER A 122 -12.81 11.65 2.75
CA SER A 122 -13.45 11.85 4.05
C SER A 122 -14.98 11.94 4.02
N VAL A 123 -15.58 12.52 2.98
CA VAL A 123 -17.05 12.70 2.92
C VAL A 123 -17.77 11.40 2.58
N LEU A 124 -17.28 10.66 1.59
CA LEU A 124 -17.86 9.37 1.18
C LEU A 124 -17.64 8.30 2.24
N ALA A 125 -16.46 8.31 2.85
CA ALA A 125 -16.04 7.38 3.87
C ALA A 125 -16.80 7.55 5.18
N HIS A 126 -17.00 8.78 5.64
CA HIS A 126 -17.82 9.04 6.82
C HIS A 126 -19.27 8.61 6.59
N ARG A 127 -19.81 8.80 5.39
CA ARG A 127 -21.11 8.27 4.99
C ARG A 127 -21.13 6.75 4.97
N ALA A 128 -20.16 6.10 4.35
CA ALA A 128 -20.07 4.64 4.31
C ALA A 128 -19.99 4.02 5.71
N MET A 129 -19.23 4.63 6.64
CA MET A 129 -19.19 4.21 8.05
C MET A 129 -20.54 4.37 8.76
N LEU A 130 -21.29 5.43 8.46
CA LEU A 130 -22.60 5.66 9.04
C LEU A 130 -23.65 4.72 8.45
N GLU A 131 -23.57 4.45 7.15
CA GLU A 131 -24.51 3.60 6.41
C GLU A 131 -24.25 2.10 6.61
N SER A 132 -23.01 1.68 6.86
CA SER A 132 -22.63 0.27 7.10
C SER A 132 -23.16 -0.29 8.43
N GLY A 133 -23.93 0.50 9.19
CA GLY A 133 -24.55 0.03 10.43
C GLY A 133 -23.57 -0.31 11.54
N ILE A 134 -22.35 0.26 11.50
CA ILE A 134 -21.40 0.14 12.63
C ILE A 134 -22.09 0.66 13.88
N GLY A 135 -22.56 -0.27 14.70
CA GLY A 135 -23.37 0.02 15.89
C GLY A 135 -22.64 0.98 16.83
N ARG A 136 -23.42 1.67 17.66
CA ARG A 136 -22.92 2.66 18.64
C ARG A 136 -21.74 2.12 19.49
N LYS A 137 -21.75 0.82 19.83
CA LYS A 137 -20.65 0.14 20.56
C LYS A 137 -19.36 0.04 19.75
N ALA A 138 -19.43 -0.25 18.46
CA ALA A 138 -18.24 -0.35 17.61
C ALA A 138 -17.60 1.03 17.35
N ARG A 139 -18.39 2.11 17.29
CA ARG A 139 -17.88 3.49 17.23
C ARG A 139 -17.17 3.94 18.51
N GLN A 140 -17.42 3.27 19.65
CA GLN A 140 -16.69 3.49 20.90
C GLN A 140 -15.33 2.76 20.91
N ASN A 141 -15.15 1.76 20.05
CA ASN A 141 -13.85 1.11 19.88
C ASN A 141 -12.95 1.97 18.98
N LYS A 142 -12.14 2.79 19.61
CA LYS A 142 -11.24 3.73 18.92
C LYS A 142 -10.22 3.04 18.03
N ALA A 143 -9.76 1.84 18.36
CA ALA A 143 -8.84 1.07 17.53
C ALA A 143 -9.50 0.67 16.22
N LEU A 144 -10.74 0.17 16.26
CA LEU A 144 -11.50 -0.17 15.06
C LEU A 144 -11.73 1.07 14.16
N VAL A 145 -12.00 2.23 14.75
CA VAL A 145 -12.15 3.49 13.99
C VAL A 145 -10.87 3.86 13.28
N ASP A 146 -9.71 3.75 13.96
CA ASP A 146 -8.41 4.05 13.37
C ASP A 146 -8.08 3.09 12.18
N GLU A 147 -8.40 1.78 12.31
CA GLU A 147 -8.25 0.81 11.21
C GLU A 147 -9.18 1.11 10.02
N ILE A 148 -10.42 1.47 10.29
CA ILE A 148 -11.37 1.86 9.25
C ILE A 148 -10.88 3.10 8.53
N SER A 149 -10.38 4.11 9.23
CA SER A 149 -9.80 5.32 8.62
C SER A 149 -8.65 4.97 7.68
N ALA A 150 -7.71 4.12 8.10
CA ALA A 150 -6.62 3.65 7.25
C ALA A 150 -7.13 2.86 6.02
N THR A 151 -8.18 2.02 6.20
CA THR A 151 -8.81 1.28 5.09
C THR A 151 -9.40 2.22 4.04
N ILE A 152 -10.02 3.31 4.48
CA ILE A 152 -10.60 4.32 3.61
C ILE A 152 -9.52 5.08 2.82
N ILE A 153 -8.41 5.44 3.46
CA ILE A 153 -7.26 6.04 2.79
C ILE A 153 -6.75 5.11 1.69
N LEU A 154 -6.60 3.82 2.00
CA LEU A 154 -6.13 2.83 1.04
C LEU A 154 -7.09 2.66 -0.13
N GLN A 155 -8.39 2.50 0.15
CA GLN A 155 -9.42 2.35 -0.87
C GLN A 155 -9.45 3.57 -1.80
N GLY A 156 -9.44 4.79 -1.23
CA GLY A 156 -9.45 6.02 -2.02
C GLY A 156 -8.19 6.18 -2.88
N TRP A 157 -7.03 5.76 -2.38
CA TRP A 157 -5.79 5.76 -3.17
C TRP A 157 -5.87 4.76 -4.33
N MET A 158 -6.42 3.56 -4.10
CA MET A 158 -6.59 2.54 -5.13
C MET A 158 -7.57 3.00 -6.22
N GLU A 159 -8.73 3.57 -5.84
CA GLU A 159 -9.73 4.11 -6.77
C GLU A 159 -9.18 5.27 -7.61
N ALA A 160 -8.35 6.14 -7.05
CA ALA A 160 -7.74 7.24 -7.78
C ALA A 160 -6.74 6.77 -8.87
N ARG A 161 -6.28 5.53 -8.81
CA ARG A 161 -5.32 4.95 -9.76
C ARG A 161 -5.94 4.03 -10.81
N HIS A 162 -7.16 3.58 -10.54
CA HIS A 162 -7.94 2.73 -11.46
C HIS A 162 -9.30 3.41 -11.74
N PRO A 163 -9.30 4.55 -12.49
CA PRO A 163 -10.54 5.26 -12.82
C PRO A 163 -11.43 4.45 -13.78
#